data_dd28ea0a37ada8146d60a1b514276dad
#
_entry.id   dd28ea0a37ada8146d60a1b514276dad
#
_cell.length_a   1.000
_cell.length_b   1.000
_cell.length_c   1.000
_cell.angle_alpha   90.00
_cell.angle_beta   90.00
_cell.angle_gamma   90.00
#
_symmetry.space_group_name_H-M   'P 1'
#
loop_
_entity.id
_entity.type
_entity.pdbx_description
1 polymer ?
#
loop_
_entity_poly.entity_id
_entity_poly.type
_entity_poly.pdbx_seq_one_letter_code
_entity_poly.pdbx_strand_id
1 'polypeptide(L)'
;SDSGAAAVELMDAGALSTAKYLDEPPYDYRKLSPDNAALLFEYQKQGSAELDLVEKDAQKQIIGLQGSLPQGMQRQANNRIKLWKIRKGLYPSVGAIRKAGTSFITEDLCYDYRDLPEVVSEMRIIFDRWHYDDAVIFGHAKDGNLHFVGSVDLNTPSGIKSFEGLMDDLVDLTVGKFQGSLKAEHGTGRNMAPFVEKEWGKELYDIMRRVKAIADPMNILNPGVILNNDSKVHLKDLKPMPLVNNIIDLCIECGFCEHVCPSRELTLTPRQRIAISRDINLMKAAGDDSWRAVAQDMQYQSIDTCATDGLCALSCPVNINTGHFTKELRDTGHGPLSEMVAGWTVHHFKFVQSAVRFFNSLLHFTAKC
;
A
#
# COMPACT_ATOMS: atom_id res chain seq x y z
N SER A 1 19.92 1.30 -20.93
CA SER A 1 20.09 2.77 -20.90
C SER A 1 20.23 3.35 -22.31
N ASP A 2 20.85 2.65 -23.26
CA ASP A 2 21.17 3.17 -24.61
C ASP A 2 19.96 3.18 -25.58
N SER A 3 18.82 2.68 -25.15
CA SER A 3 17.58 2.63 -25.96
C SER A 3 16.98 3.99 -26.27
N GLY A 4 17.39 5.08 -25.59
CA GLY A 4 16.77 6.39 -25.68
C GLY A 4 15.35 6.46 -25.10
N ALA A 5 14.93 5.43 -24.34
CA ALA A 5 13.65 5.42 -23.65
C ALA A 5 13.60 6.44 -22.52
N ALA A 6 12.46 7.09 -22.34
CA ALA A 6 12.20 7.99 -21.22
C ALA A 6 12.05 7.21 -19.91
N ALA A 7 11.38 6.04 -19.95
CA ALA A 7 11.25 5.12 -18.83
C ALA A 7 11.38 3.66 -19.29
N VAL A 8 11.92 2.81 -18.43
CA VAL A 8 11.94 1.35 -18.58
C VAL A 8 11.55 0.75 -17.23
N GLU A 9 10.34 0.16 -17.17
CA GLU A 9 9.80 -0.42 -15.96
C GLU A 9 9.89 -1.95 -16.01
N LEU A 10 10.45 -2.55 -14.97
CA LEU A 10 10.52 -4.00 -14.79
C LEU A 10 9.33 -4.49 -13.96
N MET A 11 8.79 -5.62 -14.33
CA MET A 11 7.77 -6.36 -13.58
C MET A 11 8.08 -7.86 -13.69
N ASP A 12 8.21 -8.55 -12.56
CA ASP A 12 8.39 -10.01 -12.54
C ASP A 12 7.07 -10.78 -12.75
N ALA A 13 7.13 -12.10 -12.79
CA ALA A 13 5.95 -12.94 -13.01
C ALA A 13 4.87 -12.74 -11.92
N GLY A 14 5.28 -12.55 -10.66
CA GLY A 14 4.38 -12.27 -9.55
C GLY A 14 3.61 -10.97 -9.78
N ALA A 15 4.33 -9.89 -10.11
CA ALA A 15 3.75 -8.60 -10.45
C ALA A 15 2.81 -8.72 -11.66
N LEU A 16 3.23 -9.39 -12.73
CA LEU A 16 2.42 -9.60 -13.93
C LEU A 16 1.14 -10.42 -13.65
N SER A 17 1.17 -11.35 -12.72
CA SER A 17 0.01 -12.16 -12.35
C SER A 17 -1.13 -11.33 -11.74
N THR A 18 -0.82 -10.15 -11.21
CA THR A 18 -1.84 -9.22 -10.66
C THR A 18 -2.78 -8.67 -11.73
N ALA A 19 -2.42 -8.80 -13.03
CA ALA A 19 -3.29 -8.42 -14.15
C ALA A 19 -4.64 -9.17 -14.16
N LYS A 20 -4.77 -10.29 -13.45
CA LYS A 20 -6.05 -11.00 -13.24
C LYS A 20 -7.15 -10.15 -12.59
N TYR A 21 -6.77 -9.04 -11.93
CA TYR A 21 -7.71 -8.10 -11.31
C TYR A 21 -8.12 -6.96 -12.25
N LEU A 22 -7.63 -6.94 -13.48
CA LEU A 22 -8.04 -6.00 -14.51
C LEU A 22 -9.19 -6.58 -15.34
N ASP A 23 -10.16 -5.74 -15.70
CA ASP A 23 -11.30 -6.15 -16.55
C ASP A 23 -10.83 -6.66 -17.92
N GLU A 24 -9.82 -6.01 -18.50
CA GLU A 24 -9.24 -6.34 -19.80
C GLU A 24 -7.70 -6.34 -19.70
N PRO A 25 -7.08 -7.44 -19.27
CA PRO A 25 -5.62 -7.52 -19.24
C PRO A 25 -5.05 -7.52 -20.66
N PRO A 26 -3.95 -6.80 -20.93
CA PRO A 26 -3.38 -6.69 -22.26
C PRO A 26 -2.60 -7.95 -22.69
N TYR A 27 -2.48 -8.95 -21.84
CA TYR A 27 -1.84 -10.24 -22.08
C TYR A 27 -2.53 -11.36 -21.30
N ASP A 28 -2.32 -12.60 -21.73
CA ASP A 28 -2.84 -13.75 -21.00
C ASP A 28 -1.92 -14.13 -19.83
N TYR A 29 -2.21 -13.59 -18.65
CA TYR A 29 -1.44 -13.82 -17.42
C TYR A 29 -1.41 -15.32 -17.00
N ARG A 30 -2.34 -16.14 -17.47
CA ARG A 30 -2.41 -17.59 -17.15
C ARG A 30 -1.30 -18.39 -17.84
N LYS A 31 -0.66 -17.80 -18.85
CA LYS A 31 0.45 -18.40 -19.58
C LYS A 31 1.83 -18.01 -19.03
N LEU A 32 1.86 -17.22 -17.96
CA LEU A 32 3.12 -16.80 -17.35
C LEU A 32 3.71 -17.97 -16.55
N SER A 33 5.01 -18.21 -16.74
CA SER A 33 5.80 -19.05 -15.84
C SER A 33 6.44 -18.20 -14.73
N PRO A 34 6.89 -18.81 -13.63
CA PRO A 34 7.59 -18.08 -12.56
C PRO A 34 8.85 -17.32 -13.02
N ASP A 35 9.48 -17.79 -14.11
CA ASP A 35 10.70 -17.19 -14.68
C ASP A 35 10.40 -16.04 -15.66
N ASN A 36 9.14 -15.75 -15.92
CA ASN A 36 8.80 -14.65 -16.81
C ASN A 36 8.98 -13.29 -16.13
N ALA A 37 9.45 -12.33 -16.91
CA ALA A 37 9.47 -10.92 -16.56
C ALA A 37 9.01 -10.08 -17.75
N ALA A 38 8.56 -8.87 -17.51
CA ALA A 38 8.26 -7.92 -18.57
C ALA A 38 8.97 -6.59 -18.33
N LEU A 39 9.31 -5.94 -19.44
CA LEU A 39 9.77 -4.55 -19.45
C LEU A 39 8.75 -3.69 -20.19
N LEU A 40 8.32 -2.60 -19.55
CA LEU A 40 7.51 -1.56 -20.17
C LEU A 40 8.40 -0.39 -20.55
N PHE A 41 8.55 -0.15 -21.85
CA PHE A 41 9.34 0.96 -22.39
C PHE A 41 8.41 2.14 -22.72
N GLU A 42 8.78 3.33 -22.30
CA GLU A 42 8.14 4.57 -22.74
C GLU A 42 9.13 5.46 -23.50
N TYR A 43 8.71 5.94 -24.66
CA TYR A 43 9.45 6.89 -25.46
C TYR A 43 8.66 8.19 -25.58
N GLN A 44 9.35 9.33 -25.41
CA GLN A 44 8.79 10.67 -25.52
C GLN A 44 9.60 11.47 -26.53
N LYS A 45 8.95 11.98 -27.57
CA LYS A 45 9.55 12.84 -28.61
C LYS A 45 8.61 13.98 -28.95
N GLN A 46 9.16 15.07 -29.52
CA GLN A 46 8.37 16.27 -29.86
C GLN A 46 7.54 16.11 -31.13
N GLY A 47 7.90 15.19 -32.03
CA GLY A 47 7.22 15.01 -33.32
C GLY A 47 6.94 13.56 -33.68
N SER A 48 5.93 13.33 -34.54
CA SER A 48 5.58 11.99 -35.02
C SER A 48 6.69 11.32 -35.82
N ALA A 49 7.43 12.09 -36.63
CA ALA A 49 8.54 11.56 -37.43
C ALA A 49 9.66 11.01 -36.54
N GLU A 50 9.99 11.67 -35.43
CA GLU A 50 10.98 11.17 -34.46
C GLU A 50 10.49 9.91 -33.76
N LEU A 51 9.19 9.84 -33.44
CA LEU A 51 8.58 8.64 -32.88
C LEU A 51 8.62 7.47 -33.87
N ASP A 52 8.44 7.71 -35.18
CA ASP A 52 8.52 6.67 -36.21
C ASP A 52 9.92 6.05 -36.29
N LEU A 53 10.96 6.87 -36.15
CA LEU A 53 12.35 6.40 -36.11
C LEU A 53 12.63 5.55 -34.86
N VAL A 54 12.23 6.07 -33.71
CA VAL A 54 12.40 5.37 -32.43
C VAL A 54 11.64 4.04 -32.41
N GLU A 55 10.40 4.00 -32.92
CA GLU A 55 9.63 2.76 -33.00
C GLU A 55 10.31 1.70 -33.87
N LYS A 56 10.83 2.09 -35.04
CA LYS A 56 11.57 1.17 -35.93
C LYS A 56 12.83 0.63 -35.27
N ASP A 57 13.55 1.47 -34.55
CA ASP A 57 14.77 1.07 -33.86
C ASP A 57 14.49 0.16 -32.66
N ALA A 58 13.51 0.53 -31.82
CA ALA A 58 13.06 -0.27 -30.70
C ALA A 58 12.54 -1.65 -31.16
N GLN A 59 11.77 -1.73 -32.25
CA GLN A 59 11.31 -2.98 -32.81
C GLN A 59 12.47 -3.89 -33.25
N LYS A 60 13.53 -3.34 -33.87
CA LYS A 60 14.70 -4.13 -34.24
C LYS A 60 15.44 -4.70 -33.03
N GLN A 61 15.61 -3.86 -31.98
CA GLN A 61 16.25 -4.29 -30.74
C GLN A 61 15.45 -5.40 -30.03
N ILE A 62 14.13 -5.28 -29.96
CA ILE A 62 13.26 -6.25 -29.30
C ILE A 62 13.18 -7.58 -30.06
N ILE A 63 13.18 -7.56 -31.41
CA ILE A 63 13.22 -8.80 -32.22
C ILE A 63 14.50 -9.58 -31.96
N GLY A 64 15.61 -8.90 -31.66
CA GLY A 64 16.88 -9.54 -31.27
C GLY A 64 16.87 -10.17 -29.87
N LEU A 65 15.96 -9.77 -29.00
CA LEU A 65 15.73 -10.38 -27.72
C LEU A 65 14.69 -11.49 -27.93
N GLN A 66 14.91 -12.70 -27.46
CA GLN A 66 13.96 -13.83 -27.57
C GLN A 66 12.63 -13.56 -26.80
N GLY A 67 12.17 -12.32 -26.85
CA GLY A 67 10.99 -11.82 -26.19
C GLY A 67 9.75 -11.80 -27.09
N SER A 68 8.57 -11.72 -26.50
CA SER A 68 7.31 -11.52 -27.19
C SER A 68 6.77 -10.12 -26.94
N LEU A 69 6.25 -9.49 -27.98
CA LEU A 69 5.50 -8.23 -27.89
C LEU A 69 4.02 -8.54 -28.07
N PRO A 70 3.24 -8.65 -26.99
CA PRO A 70 1.84 -9.04 -27.11
C PRO A 70 1.00 -8.08 -27.97
N GLN A 71 1.37 -6.79 -28.00
CA GLN A 71 0.56 -5.74 -28.65
C GLN A 71 1.38 -4.72 -29.47
N GLY A 72 2.71 -4.89 -29.57
CA GLY A 72 3.58 -3.90 -30.21
C GLY A 72 3.59 -2.54 -29.52
N MET A 73 4.15 -1.52 -30.23
CA MET A 73 4.20 -0.14 -29.71
C MET A 73 2.83 0.51 -29.75
N GLN A 74 2.43 1.13 -28.64
CA GLN A 74 1.11 1.74 -28.48
C GLN A 74 1.17 3.27 -28.50
N ARG A 75 0.56 3.91 -29.52
CA ARG A 75 0.49 5.38 -29.62
C ARG A 75 -0.80 5.98 -29.11
N GLN A 76 -1.90 5.21 -29.13
CA GLN A 76 -3.20 5.68 -28.66
C GLN A 76 -3.20 5.86 -27.15
N ALA A 77 -3.69 7.01 -26.68
CA ALA A 77 -3.69 7.38 -25.27
C ALA A 77 -4.35 6.30 -24.37
N ASN A 78 -5.51 5.78 -24.79
CA ASN A 78 -6.23 4.76 -24.02
C ASN A 78 -5.43 3.47 -23.83
N ASN A 79 -4.70 3.03 -24.85
CA ASN A 79 -3.87 1.82 -24.77
C ASN A 79 -2.66 2.04 -23.86
N ARG A 80 -2.02 3.23 -23.95
CA ARG A 80 -0.93 3.61 -23.05
C ARG A 80 -1.38 3.66 -21.59
N ILE A 81 -2.56 4.24 -21.34
CA ILE A 81 -3.15 4.29 -20.00
C ILE A 81 -3.39 2.87 -19.46
N LYS A 82 -3.88 1.92 -20.28
CA LYS A 82 -4.04 0.53 -19.86
C LYS A 82 -2.73 -0.13 -19.44
N LEU A 83 -1.65 0.07 -20.20
CA LEU A 83 -0.32 -0.45 -19.85
C LEU A 83 0.21 0.14 -18.54
N TRP A 84 0.14 1.47 -18.38
CA TRP A 84 0.55 2.14 -17.15
C TRP A 84 -0.34 1.80 -15.95
N LYS A 85 -1.62 1.48 -16.18
CA LYS A 85 -2.54 1.05 -15.10
C LYS A 85 -2.04 -0.24 -14.43
N ILE A 86 -1.45 -1.17 -15.19
CA ILE A 86 -0.84 -2.38 -14.63
C ILE A 86 0.28 -1.97 -13.67
N ARG A 87 1.29 -1.24 -14.16
CA ARG A 87 2.45 -0.85 -13.37
C ARG A 87 2.07 -0.04 -12.11
N LYS A 88 1.18 0.95 -12.25
CA LYS A 88 0.72 1.79 -11.14
C LYS A 88 -0.20 1.05 -10.17
N GLY A 89 -0.87 0.01 -10.63
CA GLY A 89 -1.78 -0.81 -9.82
C GLY A 89 -1.11 -1.93 -9.03
N LEU A 90 0.20 -2.17 -9.17
CA LEU A 90 0.88 -3.30 -8.54
C LEU A 90 0.80 -3.25 -7.01
N TYR A 91 1.17 -2.13 -6.40
CA TYR A 91 1.15 -1.97 -4.96
C TYR A 91 -0.22 -2.31 -4.32
N PRO A 92 -1.35 -1.71 -4.76
CA PRO A 92 -2.65 -2.07 -4.23
C PRO A 92 -3.10 -3.49 -4.61
N SER A 93 -2.70 -4.01 -5.76
CA SER A 93 -3.10 -5.36 -6.19
C SER A 93 -2.47 -6.44 -5.31
N VAL A 94 -1.19 -6.29 -4.96
CA VAL A 94 -0.53 -7.18 -4.00
C VAL A 94 -1.19 -7.06 -2.62
N GLY A 95 -1.50 -5.83 -2.19
CA GLY A 95 -2.23 -5.60 -0.95
C GLY A 95 -3.58 -6.31 -0.87
N ALA A 96 -4.28 -6.45 -2.01
CA ALA A 96 -5.59 -7.11 -2.09
C ALA A 96 -5.52 -8.64 -1.92
N ILE A 97 -4.40 -9.26 -2.25
CA ILE A 97 -4.24 -10.74 -2.20
C ILE A 97 -3.51 -11.24 -0.95
N ARG A 98 -2.94 -10.33 -0.17
CA ARG A 98 -2.24 -10.70 1.05
C ARG A 98 -3.17 -11.41 2.04
N LYS A 99 -2.60 -12.24 2.88
CA LYS A 99 -3.32 -12.85 3.99
C LYS A 99 -3.75 -11.77 4.99
N ALA A 100 -5.02 -11.76 5.37
CA ALA A 100 -5.52 -10.84 6.41
C ALA A 100 -4.74 -11.05 7.72
N GLY A 101 -4.44 -9.96 8.42
CA GLY A 101 -3.63 -9.99 9.65
C GLY A 101 -2.12 -9.87 9.42
N THR A 102 -1.64 -9.86 8.16
CA THR A 102 -0.23 -9.61 7.85
C THR A 102 0.04 -8.13 7.60
N SER A 103 1.22 -7.69 7.94
CA SER A 103 1.73 -6.35 7.60
C SER A 103 2.31 -6.34 6.20
N PHE A 104 2.09 -5.25 5.50
CA PHE A 104 2.58 -5.02 4.15
C PHE A 104 3.95 -4.35 4.22
N ILE A 105 4.95 -4.94 3.59
CA ILE A 105 6.32 -4.41 3.58
C ILE A 105 6.78 -4.13 2.16
N THR A 106 7.61 -3.12 2.02
CA THR A 106 8.25 -2.73 0.76
C THR A 106 9.61 -2.13 1.06
N GLU A 107 10.56 -2.37 0.16
CA GLU A 107 11.85 -1.69 0.17
C GLU A 107 12.20 -1.18 -1.22
N ASP A 108 13.23 -0.34 -1.26
CA ASP A 108 13.63 0.51 -2.39
C ASP A 108 15.14 0.42 -2.55
N LEU A 109 15.59 -0.51 -3.40
CA LEU A 109 17.00 -0.86 -3.57
C LEU A 109 17.50 -0.39 -4.94
N CYS A 110 18.79 -0.07 -5.06
CA CYS A 110 19.36 0.37 -6.32
C CYS A 110 20.64 -0.40 -6.64
N TYR A 111 20.77 -0.79 -7.90
CA TYR A 111 21.87 -1.59 -8.44
C TYR A 111 22.36 -1.04 -9.78
N ASP A 112 23.50 -1.51 -10.26
CA ASP A 112 23.84 -1.33 -11.67
C ASP A 112 22.78 -2.06 -12.51
N TYR A 113 22.21 -1.38 -13.51
CA TYR A 113 21.15 -1.96 -14.35
C TYR A 113 21.56 -3.25 -15.05
N ARG A 114 22.88 -3.47 -15.25
CA ARG A 114 23.45 -4.68 -15.86
C ARG A 114 23.31 -5.90 -14.96
N ASP A 115 23.25 -5.69 -13.65
CA ASP A 115 23.18 -6.76 -12.66
C ASP A 115 21.71 -7.16 -12.33
N LEU A 116 20.72 -6.41 -12.81
CA LEU A 116 19.31 -6.64 -12.47
C LEU A 116 18.82 -8.07 -12.69
N PRO A 117 19.21 -8.80 -13.77
CA PRO A 117 18.78 -10.18 -13.95
C PRO A 117 19.26 -11.11 -12.82
N GLU A 118 20.52 -10.95 -12.39
CA GLU A 118 21.10 -11.75 -11.29
C GLU A 118 20.50 -11.30 -9.95
N VAL A 119 20.35 -9.99 -9.72
CA VAL A 119 19.74 -9.43 -8.51
C VAL A 119 18.33 -9.97 -8.32
N VAL A 120 17.46 -9.94 -9.34
CA VAL A 120 16.10 -10.46 -9.26
C VAL A 120 16.07 -11.94 -8.90
N SER A 121 16.97 -12.73 -9.50
CA SER A 121 17.08 -14.17 -9.20
C SER A 121 17.51 -14.42 -7.75
N GLU A 122 18.50 -13.69 -7.26
CA GLU A 122 18.96 -13.80 -5.86
C GLU A 122 17.91 -13.33 -4.86
N MET A 123 17.20 -12.25 -5.15
CA MET A 123 16.08 -11.77 -4.32
C MET A 123 14.99 -12.85 -4.19
N ARG A 124 14.68 -13.57 -5.28
CA ARG A 124 13.71 -14.68 -5.22
C ARG A 124 14.16 -15.79 -4.28
N ILE A 125 15.45 -16.18 -4.32
CA ILE A 125 16.01 -17.17 -3.40
C ILE A 125 15.90 -16.69 -1.94
N ILE A 126 16.12 -15.42 -1.68
CA ILE A 126 15.97 -14.83 -0.35
C ILE A 126 14.50 -14.87 0.09
N PHE A 127 13.56 -14.50 -0.78
CA PHE A 127 12.13 -14.55 -0.48
C PHE A 127 11.67 -15.98 -0.15
N ASP A 128 12.08 -16.97 -0.93
CA ASP A 128 11.78 -18.39 -0.68
C ASP A 128 12.33 -18.85 0.67
N ARG A 129 13.57 -18.45 1.01
CA ARG A 129 14.22 -18.78 2.29
C ARG A 129 13.41 -18.27 3.50
N TRP A 130 12.85 -17.07 3.39
CA TRP A 130 12.13 -16.41 4.47
C TRP A 130 10.60 -16.53 4.36
N HIS A 131 10.11 -17.33 3.41
CA HIS A 131 8.68 -17.62 3.18
C HIS A 131 7.85 -16.39 2.80
N TYR A 132 8.39 -15.55 1.91
CA TYR A 132 7.66 -14.43 1.30
C TYR A 132 7.10 -14.84 -0.07
N ASP A 133 6.22 -15.85 -0.07
CA ASP A 133 5.67 -16.47 -1.28
C ASP A 133 4.81 -15.49 -2.11
N ASP A 134 4.29 -14.45 -1.48
CA ASP A 134 3.49 -13.40 -2.10
C ASP A 134 4.32 -12.20 -2.58
N ALA A 135 5.63 -12.21 -2.36
CA ALA A 135 6.48 -11.10 -2.75
C ALA A 135 6.54 -10.94 -4.26
N VAL A 136 6.47 -9.70 -4.72
CA VAL A 136 6.63 -9.31 -6.13
C VAL A 136 7.75 -8.30 -6.26
N ILE A 137 8.45 -8.33 -7.41
CA ILE A 137 9.53 -7.41 -7.74
C ILE A 137 9.13 -6.58 -8.94
N PHE A 138 9.31 -5.26 -8.82
CA PHE A 138 9.11 -4.32 -9.91
C PHE A 138 10.01 -3.10 -9.70
N GLY A 139 10.17 -2.27 -10.71
CA GLY A 139 10.98 -1.06 -10.52
C GLY A 139 11.39 -0.37 -11.81
N HIS A 140 12.19 0.66 -11.64
CA HIS A 140 12.71 1.53 -12.70
C HIS A 140 14.01 0.93 -13.26
N ALA A 141 13.87 -0.07 -14.14
CA ALA A 141 15.02 -0.84 -14.65
C ALA A 141 16.07 0.02 -15.34
N LYS A 142 15.65 1.12 -15.97
CA LYS A 142 16.58 2.08 -16.61
C LYS A 142 17.58 2.65 -15.60
N ASP A 143 17.13 2.88 -14.38
CA ASP A 143 17.90 3.55 -13.32
C ASP A 143 18.47 2.55 -12.31
N GLY A 144 18.27 1.24 -12.54
CA GLY A 144 18.72 0.18 -11.63
C GLY A 144 17.92 0.08 -10.34
N ASN A 145 16.83 0.83 -10.21
CA ASN A 145 16.02 0.87 -9.01
C ASN A 145 14.98 -0.24 -9.02
N LEU A 146 14.98 -1.03 -7.97
CA LEU A 146 14.04 -2.13 -7.74
C LEU A 146 13.27 -1.91 -6.44
N HIS A 147 11.97 -2.12 -6.52
CA HIS A 147 11.11 -2.26 -5.36
C HIS A 147 10.66 -3.71 -5.23
N PHE A 148 10.46 -4.16 -4.02
CA PHE A 148 9.66 -5.33 -3.78
C PHE A 148 8.51 -4.99 -2.84
N VAL A 149 7.49 -5.82 -2.90
CA VAL A 149 6.33 -5.77 -2.01
C VAL A 149 5.99 -7.18 -1.60
N GLY A 150 5.85 -7.40 -0.30
CA GLY A 150 5.44 -8.68 0.27
C GLY A 150 4.70 -8.48 1.57
N SER A 151 4.28 -9.58 2.19
CA SER A 151 3.59 -9.51 3.48
C SER A 151 4.19 -10.44 4.53
N VAL A 152 4.12 -10.02 5.79
CA VAL A 152 4.63 -10.76 6.95
C VAL A 152 3.73 -10.58 8.16
N ASP A 153 3.62 -11.60 8.98
CA ASP A 153 2.86 -11.54 10.24
C ASP A 153 3.70 -10.94 11.37
N LEU A 154 3.70 -9.63 11.48
CA LEU A 154 4.39 -8.92 12.56
C LEU A 154 3.70 -9.01 13.94
N ASN A 155 2.59 -9.76 14.04
CA ASN A 155 1.95 -10.05 15.33
C ASN A 155 2.67 -11.19 16.08
N THR A 156 3.59 -11.92 15.43
CA THR A 156 4.24 -13.11 15.98
C THR A 156 5.77 -12.97 16.05
N PRO A 157 6.43 -13.58 17.06
CA PRO A 157 7.89 -13.60 17.11
C PRO A 157 8.55 -14.27 15.90
N SER A 158 7.90 -15.27 15.31
CA SER A 158 8.41 -15.93 14.09
C SER A 158 8.36 -15.02 12.87
N GLY A 159 7.30 -14.22 12.72
CA GLY A 159 7.22 -13.24 11.64
C GLY A 159 8.22 -12.10 11.80
N ILE A 160 8.45 -11.63 13.04
CA ILE A 160 9.49 -10.62 13.30
C ILE A 160 10.88 -11.18 12.97
N LYS A 161 11.16 -12.44 13.33
CA LYS A 161 12.43 -13.11 12.99
C LYS A 161 12.57 -13.29 11.47
N SER A 162 11.50 -13.65 10.77
CA SER A 162 11.50 -13.73 9.30
C SER A 162 11.81 -12.37 8.66
N PHE A 163 11.21 -11.30 9.18
CA PHE A 163 11.49 -9.93 8.72
C PHE A 163 12.94 -9.51 8.98
N GLU A 164 13.49 -9.78 10.18
CA GLU A 164 14.88 -9.52 10.50
C GLU A 164 15.84 -10.21 9.53
N GLY A 165 15.64 -11.52 9.31
CA GLY A 165 16.51 -12.30 8.41
C GLY A 165 16.37 -11.88 6.95
N LEU A 166 15.16 -11.53 6.49
CA LEU A 166 14.95 -10.95 5.16
C LEU A 166 15.77 -9.68 4.98
N MET A 167 15.69 -8.76 5.96
CA MET A 167 16.39 -7.47 5.88
C MET A 167 17.92 -7.67 5.89
N ASP A 168 18.43 -8.54 6.75
CA ASP A 168 19.86 -8.85 6.82
C ASP A 168 20.38 -9.44 5.50
N ASP A 169 19.68 -10.42 4.92
CA ASP A 169 20.07 -11.05 3.64
C ASP A 169 19.98 -10.06 2.47
N LEU A 170 18.95 -9.18 2.43
CA LEU A 170 18.83 -8.16 1.39
C LEU A 170 19.94 -7.10 1.49
N VAL A 171 20.31 -6.72 2.70
CA VAL A 171 21.43 -5.79 2.93
C VAL A 171 22.76 -6.41 2.52
N ASP A 172 22.98 -7.69 2.83
CA ASP A 172 24.18 -8.42 2.41
C ASP A 172 24.25 -8.60 0.90
N LEU A 173 23.13 -8.88 0.25
CA LEU A 173 23.03 -8.94 -1.20
C LEU A 173 23.36 -7.58 -1.82
N THR A 174 22.69 -6.52 -1.35
CA THR A 174 22.78 -5.19 -1.94
C THR A 174 24.17 -4.58 -1.75
N VAL A 175 24.61 -4.46 -0.52
CA VAL A 175 25.88 -3.78 -0.18
C VAL A 175 27.08 -4.72 -0.39
N GLY A 176 26.97 -5.96 0.07
CA GLY A 176 28.07 -6.91 0.08
C GLY A 176 28.39 -7.47 -1.28
N LYS A 177 27.39 -7.97 -2.02
CA LYS A 177 27.61 -8.63 -3.31
C LYS A 177 27.62 -7.65 -4.49
N PHE A 178 26.62 -6.77 -4.58
CA PHE A 178 26.43 -5.91 -5.75
C PHE A 178 26.90 -4.48 -5.57
N GLN A 179 27.38 -4.07 -4.40
CA GLN A 179 27.81 -2.69 -4.11
C GLN A 179 26.73 -1.65 -4.47
N GLY A 180 25.48 -2.04 -4.29
CA GLY A 180 24.30 -1.21 -4.56
C GLY A 180 23.96 -0.29 -3.40
N SER A 181 22.86 0.43 -3.53
CA SER A 181 22.34 1.33 -2.49
C SER A 181 21.08 0.76 -1.86
N LEU A 182 20.98 0.90 -0.54
CA LEU A 182 19.83 0.44 0.26
C LEU A 182 18.62 1.36 0.14
N LYS A 183 18.78 2.54 -0.45
CA LYS A 183 17.70 3.48 -0.75
C LYS A 183 17.99 4.27 -2.03
N ALA A 184 17.07 4.15 -2.99
CA ALA A 184 17.16 4.87 -4.25
C ALA A 184 16.36 6.20 -4.22
N GLU A 185 15.03 6.13 -4.07
CA GLU A 185 14.15 7.30 -4.17
C GLU A 185 13.26 7.54 -2.93
N HIS A 186 13.00 6.51 -2.10
CA HIS A 186 12.07 6.63 -0.96
C HIS A 186 12.69 7.26 0.30
N GLY A 187 14.00 7.51 0.30
CA GLY A 187 14.75 7.97 1.47
C GLY A 187 15.00 6.86 2.49
N THR A 188 16.05 7.02 3.32
CA THR A 188 16.52 5.99 4.25
C THR A 188 15.48 5.61 5.29
N GLY A 189 14.85 6.58 5.92
CA GLY A 189 13.90 6.33 7.00
C GLY A 189 14.54 5.68 8.22
N ARG A 190 13.68 5.23 9.14
CA ARG A 190 14.08 4.51 10.36
C ARG A 190 14.45 3.06 10.07
N ASN A 191 13.79 2.46 9.06
CA ASN A 191 13.95 1.05 8.74
C ASN A 191 15.36 0.70 8.26
N MET A 192 15.96 1.55 7.43
CA MET A 192 17.32 1.36 6.92
C MET A 192 18.40 2.02 7.77
N ALA A 193 18.05 2.79 8.81
CA ALA A 193 19.01 3.47 9.67
C ALA A 193 20.09 2.56 10.28
N PRO A 194 19.81 1.30 10.70
CA PRO A 194 20.84 0.38 11.21
C PRO A 194 21.93 0.01 10.20
N PHE A 195 21.65 0.13 8.90
CA PHE A 195 22.51 -0.36 7.84
C PHE A 195 23.27 0.74 7.11
N VAL A 196 23.05 2.01 7.45
CA VAL A 196 23.68 3.17 6.78
C VAL A 196 25.20 3.15 6.94
N GLU A 197 25.73 2.80 8.12
CA GLU A 197 27.17 2.68 8.31
C GLU A 197 27.78 1.55 7.48
N LYS A 198 27.05 0.44 7.30
CA LYS A 198 27.47 -0.68 6.45
C LYS A 198 27.54 -0.30 4.96
N GLU A 199 26.59 0.49 4.48
CA GLU A 199 26.56 0.97 3.09
C GLU A 199 27.64 2.02 2.81
N TRP A 200 27.76 3.02 3.69
CA TRP A 200 28.61 4.19 3.44
C TRP A 200 30.01 4.10 4.05
N GLY A 201 30.21 3.15 4.94
CA GLY A 201 31.45 3.01 5.71
C GLY A 201 31.53 3.99 6.89
N LYS A 202 32.40 3.64 7.84
CA LYS A 202 32.54 4.39 9.11
C LYS A 202 32.90 5.85 8.90
N GLU A 203 33.80 6.14 7.97
CA GLU A 203 34.33 7.48 7.75
C GLU A 203 33.25 8.47 7.28
N LEU A 204 32.45 8.07 6.27
CA LEU A 204 31.35 8.90 5.80
C LEU A 204 30.22 8.98 6.83
N TYR A 205 29.95 7.90 7.54
CA TYR A 205 28.95 7.89 8.59
C TYR A 205 29.32 8.84 9.75
N ASP A 206 30.59 8.92 10.13
CA ASP A 206 31.08 9.89 11.13
C ASP A 206 30.96 11.34 10.63
N ILE A 207 31.15 11.58 9.33
CA ILE A 207 30.87 12.90 8.71
C ILE A 207 29.38 13.25 8.82
N MET A 208 28.48 12.31 8.48
CA MET A 208 27.03 12.51 8.62
C MET A 208 26.65 12.87 10.06
N ARG A 209 27.23 12.17 11.07
CA ARG A 209 27.04 12.48 12.51
C ARG A 209 27.48 13.88 12.87
N ARG A 210 28.64 14.32 12.36
CA ARG A 210 29.14 15.67 12.60
C ARG A 210 28.28 16.75 11.98
N VAL A 211 27.80 16.53 10.75
CA VAL A 211 26.86 17.44 10.08
C VAL A 211 25.58 17.56 10.89
N LYS A 212 25.02 16.43 11.35
CA LYS A 212 23.81 16.41 12.18
C LYS A 212 24.05 17.18 13.50
N ALA A 213 25.14 16.94 14.19
CA ALA A 213 25.46 17.60 15.48
C ALA A 213 25.63 19.12 15.36
N ILE A 214 26.13 19.60 14.18
CA ILE A 214 26.25 21.05 13.91
C ILE A 214 24.89 21.67 13.60
N ALA A 215 24.08 20.99 12.75
CA ALA A 215 22.80 21.52 12.28
C ALA A 215 21.67 21.35 13.32
N ASP A 216 21.73 20.32 14.16
CA ASP A 216 20.71 19.97 15.14
C ASP A 216 21.35 19.45 16.43
N PRO A 217 22.04 20.32 17.20
CA PRO A 217 22.76 19.92 18.41
C PRO A 217 21.85 19.33 19.50
N MET A 218 20.56 19.67 19.49
CA MET A 218 19.59 19.15 20.45
C MET A 218 18.90 17.87 19.96
N ASN A 219 19.21 17.41 18.73
CA ASN A 219 18.63 16.23 18.11
C ASN A 219 17.09 16.21 18.10
N ILE A 220 16.48 17.36 17.74
CA ILE A 220 15.03 17.55 17.68
C ILE A 220 14.46 17.11 16.31
N LEU A 221 15.23 17.30 15.22
CA LEU A 221 14.78 17.05 13.85
C LEU A 221 14.96 15.58 13.50
N ASN A 222 13.85 14.86 13.31
CA ASN A 222 13.83 13.45 12.91
C ASN A 222 14.83 12.57 13.68
N PRO A 223 14.78 12.49 15.01
CA PRO A 223 15.73 11.72 15.78
C PRO A 223 15.67 10.22 15.42
N GLY A 224 16.84 9.62 15.20
CA GLY A 224 16.95 8.19 14.89
C GLY A 224 16.62 7.80 13.43
N VAL A 225 16.37 8.78 12.56
CA VAL A 225 16.22 8.59 11.10
C VAL A 225 17.59 8.82 10.45
N ILE A 226 18.03 7.93 9.56
CA ILE A 226 19.37 7.86 8.93
C ILE A 226 20.47 7.53 9.97
N LEU A 227 20.59 8.32 11.01
CA LEU A 227 21.58 8.16 12.08
C LEU A 227 20.94 7.56 13.33
N ASN A 228 21.32 6.32 13.64
CA ASN A 228 20.81 5.62 14.80
C ASN A 228 21.90 4.76 15.43
N ASN A 229 21.95 4.72 16.76
CA ASN A 229 22.89 3.88 17.50
C ASN A 229 22.33 2.49 17.81
N ASP A 230 21.04 2.30 17.59
CA ASP A 230 20.34 1.04 17.83
C ASP A 230 20.32 0.20 16.55
N SER A 231 21.15 -0.82 16.49
CA SER A 231 21.22 -1.74 15.34
C SER A 231 19.96 -2.57 15.12
N LYS A 232 19.00 -2.54 16.05
CA LYS A 232 17.73 -3.27 15.98
C LYS A 232 16.52 -2.34 15.95
N VAL A 233 16.72 -1.05 15.64
CA VAL A 233 15.62 -0.08 15.63
C VAL A 233 14.52 -0.43 14.62
N HIS A 234 14.87 -1.09 13.52
CA HIS A 234 13.94 -1.55 12.50
C HIS A 234 13.00 -2.68 12.97
N LEU A 235 13.35 -3.33 14.09
CA LEU A 235 12.54 -4.40 14.71
C LEU A 235 11.72 -3.91 15.90
N LYS A 236 11.81 -2.62 16.24
CA LYS A 236 11.11 -2.03 17.39
C LYS A 236 9.93 -1.19 16.93
N ASP A 237 8.89 -1.16 17.75
CA ASP A 237 7.66 -0.41 17.48
C ASP A 237 7.11 -0.68 16.07
N LEU A 238 7.18 -1.95 15.69
CA LEU A 238 6.59 -2.42 14.44
C LEU A 238 5.08 -2.21 14.48
N LYS A 239 4.49 -1.98 13.33
CA LYS A 239 3.04 -1.80 13.19
C LYS A 239 2.37 -3.13 12.81
N PRO A 240 1.90 -3.91 13.78
CA PRO A 240 1.13 -5.11 13.50
C PRO A 240 -0.22 -4.74 12.90
N MET A 241 -0.80 -5.68 12.16
CA MET A 241 -2.12 -5.55 11.54
C MET A 241 -3.07 -6.58 12.14
N PRO A 242 -3.52 -6.42 13.41
CA PRO A 242 -4.40 -7.38 14.05
C PRO A 242 -5.73 -7.47 13.32
N LEU A 243 -6.33 -8.66 13.33
CA LEU A 243 -7.67 -8.87 12.81
C LEU A 243 -8.69 -8.14 13.69
N VAL A 244 -9.62 -7.46 13.09
CA VAL A 244 -10.70 -6.72 13.74
C VAL A 244 -12.06 -7.15 13.21
N ASN A 245 -12.21 -7.10 11.88
CA ASN A 245 -13.45 -7.40 11.18
C ASN A 245 -13.15 -7.69 9.71
N ASN A 246 -13.77 -8.74 9.18
CA ASN A 246 -13.55 -9.21 7.81
C ASN A 246 -13.76 -8.14 6.72
N ILE A 247 -14.59 -7.13 6.98
CA ILE A 247 -14.82 -6.01 6.05
C ILE A 247 -13.56 -5.16 5.90
N ILE A 248 -12.76 -4.99 6.97
CA ILE A 248 -11.67 -4.00 7.00
C ILE A 248 -10.28 -4.61 7.09
N ASP A 249 -10.15 -5.92 7.37
CA ASP A 249 -8.86 -6.55 7.67
C ASP A 249 -7.86 -6.54 6.51
N LEU A 250 -8.35 -6.44 5.27
CA LEU A 250 -7.48 -6.27 4.08
C LEU A 250 -6.96 -4.83 3.88
N CYS A 251 -7.29 -3.88 4.75
CA CYS A 251 -6.82 -2.50 4.62
C CYS A 251 -5.29 -2.42 4.71
N ILE A 252 -4.66 -1.85 3.68
CA ILE A 252 -3.21 -1.59 3.60
C ILE A 252 -2.83 -0.17 4.04
N GLU A 253 -3.80 0.60 4.53
CA GLU A 253 -3.65 1.98 5.01
C GLU A 253 -3.05 2.97 4.01
N CYS A 254 -3.26 2.76 2.71
CA CYS A 254 -2.74 3.61 1.63
C CYS A 254 -3.33 5.03 1.55
N GLY A 255 -4.47 5.30 2.21
CA GLY A 255 -5.08 6.63 2.29
C GLY A 255 -5.96 7.05 1.10
N PHE A 256 -6.09 6.26 0.02
CA PHE A 256 -6.89 6.65 -1.16
C PHE A 256 -8.36 6.93 -0.87
N CYS A 257 -8.91 6.43 0.23
CA CYS A 257 -10.27 6.69 0.66
C CYS A 257 -10.45 8.03 1.40
N GLU A 258 -9.36 8.72 1.79
CA GLU A 258 -9.46 9.88 2.66
C GLU A 258 -10.03 11.10 1.94
N HIS A 259 -9.57 11.39 0.72
CA HIS A 259 -9.97 12.57 -0.04
C HIS A 259 -11.46 12.58 -0.46
N VAL A 260 -12.10 11.41 -0.54
CA VAL A 260 -13.52 11.29 -0.89
C VAL A 260 -14.45 11.25 0.34
N CYS A 261 -13.89 11.18 1.55
CA CYS A 261 -14.68 11.10 2.77
C CYS A 261 -15.30 12.45 3.13
N PRO A 262 -16.63 12.57 3.28
CA PRO A 262 -17.28 13.83 3.69
C PRO A 262 -16.81 14.34 5.06
N SER A 263 -16.40 13.44 5.97
CA SER A 263 -15.97 13.78 7.33
C SER A 263 -14.49 14.20 7.43
N ARG A 264 -13.72 14.16 6.36
CA ARG A 264 -12.25 14.28 6.40
C ARG A 264 -11.69 15.53 7.07
N GLU A 265 -12.45 16.63 7.04
CA GLU A 265 -12.05 17.92 7.63
C GLU A 265 -12.74 18.20 8.98
N LEU A 266 -13.58 17.28 9.44
CA LEU A 266 -14.36 17.42 10.67
C LEU A 266 -13.95 16.39 11.72
N THR A 267 -13.79 15.13 11.32
CA THR A 267 -13.52 13.99 12.19
C THR A 267 -12.66 12.95 11.47
N LEU A 268 -12.67 11.70 11.92
CA LEU A 268 -11.83 10.65 11.37
C LEU A 268 -12.21 10.25 9.94
N THR A 269 -11.19 9.99 9.11
CA THR A 269 -11.31 9.43 7.77
C THR A 269 -11.51 7.89 7.82
N PRO A 270 -11.89 7.23 6.71
CA PRO A 270 -12.04 5.78 6.69
C PRO A 270 -10.78 5.02 7.12
N ARG A 271 -9.58 5.44 6.64
CA ARG A 271 -8.31 4.83 7.04
C ARG A 271 -8.05 4.99 8.53
N GLN A 272 -8.25 6.18 9.08
CA GLN A 272 -8.05 6.46 10.50
C GLN A 272 -9.02 5.65 11.38
N ARG A 273 -10.28 5.49 10.98
CA ARG A 273 -11.24 4.63 11.68
C ARG A 273 -10.75 3.19 11.80
N ILE A 274 -10.21 2.64 10.70
CA ILE A 274 -9.65 1.30 10.67
C ILE A 274 -8.42 1.19 11.56
N ALA A 275 -7.48 2.14 11.47
CA ALA A 275 -6.27 2.15 12.28
C ALA A 275 -6.58 2.16 13.78
N ILE A 276 -7.48 3.06 14.23
CA ILE A 276 -7.88 3.14 15.64
C ILE A 276 -8.62 1.88 16.09
N SER A 277 -9.43 1.26 15.23
CA SER A 277 -10.08 -0.01 15.56
C SER A 277 -9.07 -1.14 15.79
N ARG A 278 -7.96 -1.16 15.03
CA ARG A 278 -6.83 -2.06 15.25
C ARG A 278 -6.12 -1.78 16.58
N ASP A 279 -5.86 -0.51 16.87
CA ASP A 279 -5.21 -0.10 18.12
C ASP A 279 -6.07 -0.49 19.34
N ILE A 280 -7.38 -0.28 19.29
CA ILE A 280 -8.30 -0.75 20.34
C ILE A 280 -8.19 -2.26 20.54
N ASN A 281 -8.08 -3.05 19.47
CA ASN A 281 -7.92 -4.52 19.59
C ASN A 281 -6.57 -4.88 20.23
N LEU A 282 -5.48 -4.19 19.87
CA LEU A 282 -4.18 -4.39 20.49
C LEU A 282 -4.19 -4.05 21.98
N MET A 283 -4.79 -2.91 22.35
CA MET A 283 -4.95 -2.51 23.75
C MET A 283 -5.74 -3.54 24.55
N LYS A 284 -6.85 -4.04 24.01
CA LYS A 284 -7.64 -5.12 24.64
C LYS A 284 -6.81 -6.38 24.83
N ALA A 285 -6.06 -6.79 23.82
CA ALA A 285 -5.20 -7.98 23.89
C ALA A 285 -4.06 -7.82 24.90
N ALA A 286 -3.54 -6.59 25.08
CA ALA A 286 -2.54 -6.25 26.07
C ALA A 286 -3.09 -6.07 27.50
N GLY A 287 -4.41 -6.11 27.70
CA GLY A 287 -5.04 -5.83 28.99
C GLY A 287 -4.97 -4.34 29.40
N ASP A 288 -4.74 -3.44 28.45
CA ASP A 288 -4.68 -1.99 28.66
C ASP A 288 -6.09 -1.40 28.65
N ASP A 289 -6.62 -1.08 29.83
CA ASP A 289 -7.97 -0.56 30.02
C ASP A 289 -8.23 0.81 29.39
N SER A 290 -7.18 1.53 28.95
CA SER A 290 -7.33 2.82 28.25
C SER A 290 -8.08 2.71 26.92
N TRP A 291 -8.21 1.48 26.37
CA TRP A 291 -9.04 1.24 25.19
C TRP A 291 -10.49 1.74 25.35
N ARG A 292 -11.01 1.80 26.59
CA ARG A 292 -12.40 2.27 26.84
C ARG A 292 -12.57 3.74 26.54
N ALA A 293 -11.58 4.55 26.93
CA ALA A 293 -11.58 5.99 26.62
C ALA A 293 -11.48 6.23 25.11
N VAL A 294 -10.57 5.51 24.44
CA VAL A 294 -10.41 5.60 22.98
C VAL A 294 -11.70 5.17 22.27
N ALA A 295 -12.35 4.08 22.71
CA ALA A 295 -13.62 3.62 22.14
C ALA A 295 -14.77 4.63 22.38
N GLN A 296 -14.78 5.31 23.52
CA GLN A 296 -15.77 6.36 23.80
C GLN A 296 -15.58 7.55 22.85
N ASP A 297 -14.34 8.00 22.62
CA ASP A 297 -14.05 9.07 21.69
C ASP A 297 -14.40 8.66 20.24
N MET A 298 -14.18 7.39 19.88
CA MET A 298 -14.58 6.86 18.58
C MET A 298 -16.09 6.92 18.32
N GLN A 299 -16.93 6.93 19.35
CA GLN A 299 -18.37 6.99 19.13
C GLN A 299 -18.72 8.19 18.24
N TYR A 300 -18.33 9.40 18.64
CA TYR A 300 -18.57 10.58 17.82
C TYR A 300 -17.60 10.70 16.65
N GLN A 301 -16.29 10.60 16.89
CA GLN A 301 -15.27 10.86 15.89
C GLN A 301 -15.28 9.91 14.69
N SER A 302 -15.82 8.72 14.86
CA SER A 302 -15.82 7.66 13.86
C SER A 302 -17.23 7.19 13.49
N ILE A 303 -18.00 6.74 14.48
CA ILE A 303 -19.26 6.01 14.26
C ILE A 303 -20.37 6.99 13.85
N ASP A 304 -20.63 8.05 14.64
CA ASP A 304 -21.74 8.96 14.41
C ASP A 304 -21.53 9.84 13.17
N THR A 305 -20.29 10.25 12.91
CA THR A 305 -19.96 11.15 11.80
C THR A 305 -19.71 10.45 10.46
N CYS A 306 -19.78 9.11 10.40
CA CYS A 306 -19.71 8.38 9.14
C CYS A 306 -21.02 8.55 8.35
N ALA A 307 -20.95 9.14 7.16
CA ALA A 307 -22.12 9.28 6.28
C ALA A 307 -22.66 7.96 5.73
N THR A 308 -21.85 6.87 5.81
CA THR A 308 -22.19 5.53 5.27
C THR A 308 -22.60 5.51 3.79
N ASP A 309 -22.10 6.49 3.03
CA ASP A 309 -22.41 6.72 1.61
C ASP A 309 -21.69 5.73 0.64
N GLY A 310 -20.66 5.05 1.13
CA GLY A 310 -19.89 4.08 0.33
C GLY A 310 -18.86 4.70 -0.61
N LEU A 311 -18.67 6.01 -0.65
CA LEU A 311 -17.67 6.67 -1.53
C LEU A 311 -16.25 6.16 -1.27
N CYS A 312 -15.94 5.81 -0.02
CA CYS A 312 -14.65 5.25 0.35
C CYS A 312 -14.35 3.93 -0.38
N ALA A 313 -15.35 3.09 -0.67
CA ALA A 313 -15.17 1.84 -1.40
C ALA A 313 -14.80 2.07 -2.88
N LEU A 314 -15.35 3.12 -3.50
CA LEU A 314 -15.08 3.45 -4.91
C LEU A 314 -13.62 3.87 -5.13
N SER A 315 -12.97 4.45 -4.12
CA SER A 315 -11.57 4.86 -4.17
C SER A 315 -10.64 3.82 -3.56
N CYS A 316 -11.17 2.78 -2.93
CA CYS A 316 -10.36 1.77 -2.24
C CYS A 316 -9.86 0.71 -3.24
N PRO A 317 -8.53 0.54 -3.40
CA PRO A 317 -7.98 -0.45 -4.32
C PRO A 317 -8.25 -1.89 -3.89
N VAL A 318 -8.56 -2.13 -2.62
CA VAL A 318 -8.96 -3.44 -2.07
C VAL A 318 -10.47 -3.51 -1.76
N ASN A 319 -11.25 -2.56 -2.29
CA ASN A 319 -12.71 -2.53 -2.28
C ASN A 319 -13.36 -2.56 -0.88
N ILE A 320 -12.75 -1.89 0.10
CA ILE A 320 -13.26 -1.81 1.48
C ILE A 320 -14.33 -0.72 1.58
N ASN A 321 -15.53 -1.12 2.01
CA ASN A 321 -16.58 -0.18 2.38
C ASN A 321 -16.62 0.02 3.91
N THR A 322 -15.92 1.04 4.40
CA THR A 322 -15.91 1.38 5.83
C THR A 322 -17.30 1.77 6.34
N GLY A 323 -18.21 2.21 5.46
CA GLY A 323 -19.61 2.48 5.83
C GLY A 323 -20.37 1.23 6.26
N HIS A 324 -20.09 0.05 5.67
CA HIS A 324 -20.67 -1.23 6.14
C HIS A 324 -20.15 -1.58 7.53
N PHE A 325 -18.84 -1.47 7.76
CA PHE A 325 -18.25 -1.66 9.08
C PHE A 325 -18.88 -0.73 10.13
N THR A 326 -19.07 0.55 9.80
CA THR A 326 -19.75 1.50 10.71
C THR A 326 -21.19 1.11 10.99
N LYS A 327 -21.91 0.58 10.01
CA LYS A 327 -23.31 0.09 10.24
C LYS A 327 -23.33 -1.09 11.21
N GLU A 328 -22.40 -2.04 11.11
CA GLU A 328 -22.27 -3.13 12.08
C GLU A 328 -21.97 -2.60 13.49
N LEU A 329 -21.07 -1.62 13.62
CA LEU A 329 -20.78 -1.01 14.91
C LEU A 329 -21.99 -0.28 15.51
N ARG A 330 -22.80 0.38 14.69
CA ARG A 330 -24.04 1.02 15.13
C ARG A 330 -25.07 -0.02 15.60
N ASP A 331 -25.17 -1.13 14.87
CA ASP A 331 -26.10 -2.21 15.18
C ASP A 331 -25.82 -2.83 16.55
N THR A 332 -24.54 -3.06 16.87
CA THR A 332 -24.12 -3.61 18.18
C THR A 332 -24.44 -2.67 19.37
N GLY A 333 -24.68 -1.39 19.12
CA GLY A 333 -25.03 -0.39 20.13
C GLY A 333 -26.52 -0.35 20.48
N HIS A 334 -27.38 -1.09 19.78
CA HIS A 334 -28.82 -1.04 19.98
C HIS A 334 -29.30 -2.16 20.93
N GLY A 335 -30.19 -1.78 21.85
CA GLY A 335 -30.82 -2.75 22.75
C GLY A 335 -32.10 -3.36 22.16
N PRO A 336 -32.60 -4.45 22.75
CA PRO A 336 -33.78 -5.20 22.25
C PRO A 336 -35.03 -4.32 22.04
N LEU A 337 -35.20 -3.29 22.87
CA LEU A 337 -36.31 -2.36 22.72
C LEU A 337 -36.21 -1.52 21.45
N SER A 338 -35.00 -1.04 21.12
CA SER A 338 -34.76 -0.29 19.89
C SER A 338 -35.02 -1.13 18.65
N GLU A 339 -34.57 -2.39 18.66
CA GLU A 339 -34.81 -3.32 17.57
C GLU A 339 -36.31 -3.60 17.38
N MET A 340 -37.03 -3.81 18.49
CA MET A 340 -38.48 -4.03 18.44
C MET A 340 -39.21 -2.82 17.86
N VAL A 341 -38.85 -1.60 18.29
CA VAL A 341 -39.46 -0.35 17.80
C VAL A 341 -39.13 -0.14 16.31
N ALA A 342 -37.88 -0.36 15.91
CA ALA A 342 -37.45 -0.25 14.53
C ALA A 342 -38.19 -1.27 13.63
N GLY A 343 -38.23 -2.53 14.05
CA GLY A 343 -38.96 -3.60 13.36
C GLY A 343 -40.44 -3.30 13.20
N TRP A 344 -41.11 -2.83 14.27
CA TRP A 344 -42.49 -2.40 14.21
C TRP A 344 -42.70 -1.23 13.22
N THR A 345 -41.82 -0.24 13.28
CA THR A 345 -41.86 0.93 12.39
C THR A 345 -41.74 0.55 10.92
N VAL A 346 -40.80 -0.34 10.60
CA VAL A 346 -40.61 -0.85 9.23
C VAL A 346 -41.85 -1.62 8.76
N HIS A 347 -42.38 -2.50 9.60
CA HIS A 347 -43.58 -3.29 9.28
C HIS A 347 -44.83 -2.44 9.05
N HIS A 348 -44.94 -1.32 9.79
CA HIS A 348 -46.08 -0.39 9.72
C HIS A 348 -45.73 0.95 9.09
N PHE A 349 -44.74 0.98 8.19
CA PHE A 349 -44.16 2.22 7.65
C PHE A 349 -45.19 3.21 7.08
N LYS A 350 -46.18 2.69 6.33
CA LYS A 350 -47.28 3.52 5.77
C LYS A 350 -48.09 4.19 6.86
N PHE A 351 -48.39 3.51 7.96
CA PHE A 351 -49.10 4.06 9.09
C PHE A 351 -48.28 5.16 9.78
N VAL A 352 -46.98 4.84 10.07
CA VAL A 352 -46.05 5.82 10.68
C VAL A 352 -45.92 7.08 9.81
N GLN A 353 -45.77 6.92 8.50
CA GLN A 353 -45.70 8.03 7.56
C GLN A 353 -46.98 8.90 7.59
N SER A 354 -48.17 8.28 7.63
CA SER A 354 -49.43 8.97 7.69
C SER A 354 -49.59 9.72 9.01
N ALA A 355 -49.19 9.09 10.13
CA ALA A 355 -49.23 9.74 11.44
C ALA A 355 -48.28 10.94 11.49
N VAL A 356 -47.03 10.83 11.02
CA VAL A 356 -46.08 11.96 10.96
C VAL A 356 -46.61 13.10 10.08
N ARG A 357 -47.20 12.80 8.94
CA ARG A 357 -47.83 13.81 8.08
C ARG A 357 -48.99 14.54 8.80
N PHE A 358 -49.85 13.79 9.51
CA PHE A 358 -50.93 14.33 10.27
C PHE A 358 -50.44 15.27 11.38
N PHE A 359 -49.46 14.83 12.19
CA PHE A 359 -48.88 15.63 13.25
C PHE A 359 -48.20 16.90 12.71
N ASN A 360 -47.46 16.82 11.62
CA ASN A 360 -46.85 17.99 10.99
C ASN A 360 -47.91 19.00 10.47
N SER A 361 -48.98 18.49 9.90
CA SER A 361 -50.10 19.36 9.49
C SER A 361 -50.78 20.05 10.67
N LEU A 362 -50.92 19.36 11.79
CA LEU A 362 -51.50 19.93 13.03
C LEU A 362 -50.57 20.99 13.60
N LEU A 363 -49.25 20.72 13.70
CA LEU A 363 -48.26 21.72 14.16
C LEU A 363 -48.22 22.96 13.25
N HIS A 364 -48.33 22.76 11.94
CA HIS A 364 -48.38 23.90 11.01
C HIS A 364 -49.63 24.72 11.17
N PHE A 365 -50.76 24.09 11.51
CA PHE A 365 -52.03 24.80 11.80
C PHE A 365 -51.93 25.60 13.11
N THR A 366 -51.36 25.02 14.17
CA THR A 366 -51.21 25.70 15.47
C THR A 366 -50.16 26.81 15.46
N ALA A 367 -49.17 26.75 14.57
CA ALA A 367 -48.15 27.81 14.40
C ALA A 367 -48.67 29.03 13.59
N LYS A 368 -49.84 28.94 12.98
CA LYS A 368 -50.49 30.02 12.22
C LYS A 368 -51.60 30.71 13.01
N CYS A 369 -51.98 30.18 14.17
CA CYS A 369 -52.88 30.83 15.13
C CYS A 369 -52.06 31.47 16.26
#